data_1696f63e0bd46302e7df015d7e9476d9
#
_entry.id   1696f63e0bd46302e7df015d7e9476d9
#
_cell.length_a   1.000
_cell.length_b   1.000
_cell.length_c   1.000
_cell.angle_alpha   90.00
_cell.angle_beta   90.00
_cell.angle_gamma   90.00
#
_symmetry.space_group_name_H-M   'P 1'
#
loop_
_entity.id
_entity.type
_entity.pdbx_description
1 polymer ?
#
loop_
_entity_poly.entity_id
_entity_poly.type
_entity_poly.pdbx_seq_one_letter_code
_entity_poly.pdbx_strand_id
1 'polypeptide(L)'
;MPLDWDKLRVFHAVAEAGSFTHAGETLNLSQSAVSRQIQALEESLQVPLFHRHARGLILTEPGETLNRTVREVFAKLAMTEALLTESRERPAGRLKVTSTAGFGNVWLAPRLHRFLGL
;
A
#
# COMPACT_ATOMS: atom_id res chain seq x y z
N MET A 1 11.16 10.83 11.86
CA MET A 1 11.25 9.52 11.26
C MET A 1 11.57 9.67 9.79
N PRO A 2 12.58 8.97 9.30
CA PRO A 2 12.95 9.13 7.89
C PRO A 2 11.93 8.60 6.90
N LEU A 3 11.06 7.69 7.32
CA LEU A 3 10.08 7.14 6.42
C LEU A 3 8.88 8.06 6.36
N ASP A 4 8.81 8.83 5.27
CA ASP A 4 7.74 9.77 5.03
C ASP A 4 6.71 9.07 4.18
N TRP A 5 5.44 9.23 4.51
CA TRP A 5 4.36 8.55 3.80
C TRP A 5 4.38 8.86 2.30
N ASP A 6 4.62 10.12 1.93
CA ASP A 6 4.65 10.47 0.52
C ASP A 6 5.80 9.79 -0.20
N LYS A 7 6.95 9.70 0.45
CA LYS A 7 8.09 9.03 -0.16
C LYS A 7 7.85 7.54 -0.28
N LEU A 8 7.16 6.94 0.69
CA LEU A 8 6.83 5.53 0.61
C LEU A 8 5.86 5.26 -0.52
N ARG A 9 4.92 6.18 -0.76
CA ARG A 9 3.98 6.03 -1.85
C ARG A 9 4.72 6.07 -3.20
N VAL A 10 5.67 6.98 -3.32
CA VAL A 10 6.47 7.07 -4.52
C VAL A 10 7.33 5.81 -4.67
N PHE A 11 7.95 5.36 -3.59
CA PHE A 11 8.76 4.15 -3.63
C PHE A 11 7.93 2.96 -4.08
N HIS A 12 6.73 2.81 -3.53
CA HIS A 12 5.87 1.70 -3.90
C HIS A 12 5.53 1.73 -5.39
N ALA A 13 5.21 2.91 -5.91
CA ALA A 13 4.87 3.03 -7.32
C ALA A 13 6.07 2.67 -8.19
N VAL A 14 7.26 3.09 -7.80
CA VAL A 14 8.46 2.78 -8.58
C VAL A 14 8.76 1.29 -8.53
N ALA A 15 8.62 0.68 -7.35
CA ALA A 15 8.89 -0.74 -7.20
C ALA A 15 7.93 -1.57 -8.05
N GLU A 16 6.67 -1.17 -8.09
CA GLU A 16 5.68 -1.90 -8.88
C GLU A 16 5.85 -1.67 -10.38
N ALA A 17 6.25 -0.47 -10.77
CA ALA A 17 6.37 -0.14 -12.18
C ALA A 17 7.70 -0.59 -12.79
N GLY A 18 8.73 -0.67 -11.98
CA GLY A 18 10.05 -1.04 -12.48
C GLY A 18 10.74 0.07 -13.25
N SER A 19 10.22 1.29 -13.23
CA SER A 19 10.83 2.39 -13.92
C SER A 19 10.34 3.71 -13.34
N PHE A 20 11.20 4.71 -13.36
CA PHE A 20 10.81 6.03 -12.90
C PHE A 20 9.78 6.66 -13.82
N THR A 21 9.88 6.40 -15.11
CA THR A 21 8.97 7.00 -16.08
C THR A 21 7.54 6.49 -15.89
N HIS A 22 7.40 5.17 -15.78
CA HIS A 22 6.07 4.59 -15.61
C HIS A 22 5.48 4.96 -14.25
N ALA A 23 6.30 5.01 -13.22
CA ALA A 23 5.81 5.42 -11.92
C ALA A 23 5.33 6.86 -11.97
N GLY A 24 6.06 7.71 -12.69
CA GLY A 24 5.65 9.11 -12.83
C GLY A 24 4.30 9.24 -13.50
N GLU A 25 4.02 8.40 -14.47
CA GLU A 25 2.72 8.43 -15.13
C GLU A 25 1.61 8.08 -14.16
N THR A 26 1.82 7.07 -13.35
CA THR A 26 0.84 6.66 -12.35
C THR A 26 0.64 7.75 -11.30
N LEU A 27 1.71 8.42 -10.90
CA LEU A 27 1.65 9.41 -9.84
C LEU A 27 1.36 10.81 -10.36
N ASN A 28 1.34 10.98 -11.69
CA ASN A 28 1.17 12.27 -12.29
C ASN A 28 2.32 13.21 -11.93
N LEU A 29 3.53 12.68 -11.98
CA LEU A 29 4.76 13.40 -11.70
C LEU A 29 5.75 13.20 -12.82
N SER A 30 6.66 14.14 -12.98
CA SER A 30 7.73 13.98 -13.96
C SER A 30 8.70 12.90 -13.49
N GLN A 31 9.43 12.31 -14.43
CA GLN A 31 10.43 11.31 -14.10
C GLN A 31 11.48 11.88 -13.14
N SER A 32 11.90 13.12 -13.37
CA SER A 32 12.92 13.71 -12.50
C SER A 32 12.40 13.96 -11.11
N ALA A 33 11.12 14.30 -10.96
CA ALA A 33 10.53 14.47 -9.65
C ALA A 33 10.50 13.15 -8.90
N VAL A 34 10.12 12.06 -9.58
CA VAL A 34 10.11 10.73 -8.98
C VAL A 34 11.52 10.35 -8.56
N SER A 35 12.49 10.57 -9.44
CA SER A 35 13.88 10.21 -9.16
C SER A 35 14.40 10.95 -7.93
N ARG A 36 14.05 12.25 -7.82
CA ARG A 36 14.48 13.04 -6.67
C ARG A 36 13.86 12.54 -5.36
N GLN A 37 12.60 12.13 -5.41
CA GLN A 37 11.95 11.60 -4.22
C GLN A 37 12.61 10.30 -3.76
N ILE A 38 12.94 9.44 -4.69
CA ILE A 38 13.61 8.18 -4.36
C ILE A 38 15.00 8.46 -3.80
N GLN A 39 15.71 9.39 -4.43
CA GLN A 39 17.05 9.72 -3.96
C GLN A 39 17.01 10.28 -2.54
N ALA A 40 16.04 11.14 -2.27
CA ALA A 40 15.89 11.69 -0.93
C ALA A 40 15.59 10.61 0.10
N LEU A 41 14.78 9.63 -0.28
CA LEU A 41 14.48 8.51 0.61
C LEU A 41 15.74 7.68 0.87
N GLU A 42 16.48 7.38 -0.17
CA GLU A 42 17.71 6.61 -0.02
C GLU A 42 18.72 7.35 0.86
N GLU A 43 18.79 8.66 0.70
CA GLU A 43 19.71 9.44 1.52
C GLU A 43 19.28 9.47 2.98
N SER A 44 17.99 9.58 3.25
CA SER A 44 17.55 9.61 4.62
C SER A 44 17.73 8.26 5.32
N LEU A 45 17.66 7.17 4.58
CA LEU A 45 17.88 5.83 5.13
C LEU A 45 19.32 5.40 5.05
N GLN A 46 20.11 6.10 4.24
CA GLN A 46 21.52 5.83 4.04
C GLN A 46 21.78 4.45 3.45
N VAL A 47 20.87 3.97 2.62
CA VAL A 47 21.05 2.74 1.87
C VAL A 47 20.42 2.92 0.50
N PRO A 48 21.00 2.31 -0.53
CA PRO A 48 20.35 2.33 -1.84
C PRO A 48 19.20 1.36 -1.84
N LEU A 49 18.13 1.72 -2.50
CA LEU A 49 16.95 0.88 -2.59
C LEU A 49 16.80 0.27 -3.99
N PHE A 50 17.41 0.88 -4.99
CA PHE A 50 17.32 0.39 -6.36
C PHE A 50 18.70 0.33 -7.00
N HIS A 51 18.91 -0.70 -7.84
CA HIS A 51 20.00 -0.73 -8.77
C HIS A 51 19.48 -0.31 -10.13
N ARG A 52 20.24 0.49 -10.86
CA ARG A 52 19.84 0.90 -12.18
C ARG A 52 20.49 -0.01 -13.20
N HIS A 53 19.68 -0.56 -14.07
CA HIS A 53 20.13 -1.40 -15.14
C HIS A 53 19.66 -0.86 -16.47
N ALA A 54 20.25 -1.31 -17.55
CA ALA A 54 19.83 -0.88 -18.87
C ALA A 54 18.38 -1.18 -19.13
N ARG A 55 17.84 -2.20 -18.49
CA ARG A 55 16.45 -2.59 -18.72
C ARG A 55 15.47 -2.06 -17.68
N GLY A 56 15.95 -1.27 -16.75
CA GLY A 56 15.08 -0.71 -15.74
C GLY A 56 15.69 -0.79 -14.37
N LEU A 57 14.83 -0.75 -13.36
CA LEU A 57 15.25 -0.72 -11.98
C LEU A 57 15.03 -2.06 -11.33
N ILE A 58 16.00 -2.46 -10.51
CA ILE A 58 15.91 -3.69 -9.73
C ILE A 58 16.11 -3.31 -8.28
N LEU A 59 15.31 -3.89 -7.40
CA LEU A 59 15.44 -3.60 -5.98
C LEU A 59 16.72 -4.18 -5.41
N THR A 60 17.37 -3.43 -4.55
CA THR A 60 18.46 -3.96 -3.74
C THR A 60 17.88 -4.81 -2.64
N GLU A 61 18.72 -5.45 -1.84
CA GLU A 61 18.24 -6.21 -0.70
C GLU A 61 17.49 -5.31 0.29
N PRO A 62 18.03 -4.15 0.68
CA PRO A 62 17.22 -3.25 1.51
C PRO A 62 15.94 -2.81 0.82
N GLY A 63 15.98 -2.62 -0.50
CA GLY A 63 14.79 -2.25 -1.25
C GLY A 63 13.73 -3.34 -1.19
N GLU A 64 14.15 -4.60 -1.28
CA GLU A 64 13.19 -5.70 -1.20
C GLU A 64 12.58 -5.80 0.19
N THR A 65 13.37 -5.57 1.21
CA THR A 65 12.87 -5.58 2.58
C THR A 65 11.81 -4.50 2.77
N LEU A 66 12.10 -3.30 2.31
CA LEU A 66 11.16 -2.21 2.43
C LEU A 66 9.91 -2.47 1.60
N ASN A 67 10.10 -3.02 0.39
CA ASN A 67 8.96 -3.26 -0.49
C ASN A 67 7.99 -4.28 0.09
N ARG A 68 8.50 -5.32 0.75
CA ARG A 68 7.61 -6.29 1.40
C ARG A 68 6.73 -5.62 2.44
N THR A 69 7.34 -4.77 3.27
CA THR A 69 6.60 -4.08 4.31
C THR A 69 5.59 -3.11 3.71
N VAL A 70 6.02 -2.37 2.70
CA VAL A 70 5.14 -1.38 2.07
C VAL A 70 3.94 -2.07 1.43
N ARG A 71 4.16 -3.21 0.78
CA ARG A 71 3.06 -3.95 0.19
C ARG A 71 2.06 -4.41 1.24
N GLU A 72 2.56 -4.87 2.38
CA GLU A 72 1.68 -5.31 3.45
C GLU A 72 0.88 -4.16 4.02
N VAL A 73 1.52 -3.01 4.18
CA VAL A 73 0.83 -1.84 4.70
C VAL A 73 -0.25 -1.39 3.72
N PHE A 74 0.07 -1.31 2.45
CA PHE A 74 -0.90 -0.86 1.46
C PHE A 74 -2.04 -1.86 1.32
N ALA A 75 -1.76 -3.16 1.41
CA ALA A 75 -2.81 -4.17 1.36
C ALA A 75 -3.76 -4.02 2.55
N LYS A 76 -3.21 -3.77 3.73
CA LYS A 76 -4.04 -3.59 4.90
C LYS A 76 -4.88 -2.33 4.80
N LEU A 77 -4.32 -1.26 4.25
CA LEU A 77 -5.08 -0.05 4.06
C LEU A 77 -6.20 -0.26 3.06
N ALA A 78 -5.93 -0.99 1.98
CA ALA A 78 -6.96 -1.26 0.99
C ALA A 78 -8.10 -2.09 1.59
N MET A 79 -7.77 -3.07 2.41
CA MET A 79 -8.78 -3.87 3.05
C MET A 79 -9.60 -3.05 4.04
N THR A 80 -8.93 -2.18 4.79
CA THR A 80 -9.61 -1.31 5.72
C THR A 80 -10.54 -0.37 4.99
N GLU A 81 -10.08 0.18 3.87
CA GLU A 81 -10.91 1.06 3.08
C GLU A 81 -12.15 0.34 2.58
N ALA A 82 -11.97 -0.90 2.13
CA ALA A 82 -13.12 -1.69 1.67
C ALA A 82 -14.12 -1.93 2.78
N LEU A 83 -13.63 -2.21 3.99
CA LEU A 83 -14.51 -2.41 5.11
C LEU A 83 -15.27 -1.14 5.46
N LEU A 84 -14.59 -0.02 5.44
CA LEU A 84 -15.25 1.25 5.76
C LEU A 84 -16.26 1.63 4.70
N THR A 85 -15.96 1.38 3.45
CA THR A 85 -16.88 1.67 2.37
C THR A 85 -18.11 0.77 2.48
N GLU A 86 -17.90 -0.50 2.75
CA GLU A 86 -19.00 -1.43 2.90
C GLU A 86 -19.88 -1.02 4.06
N SER A 87 -19.28 -0.63 5.17
CA SER A 87 -20.04 -0.20 6.33
C SER A 87 -20.86 1.05 6.03
N ARG A 88 -20.28 1.97 5.25
CA ARG A 88 -20.99 3.19 4.93
C ARG A 88 -22.17 2.93 4.01
N GLU A 89 -22.06 1.96 3.13
CA GLU A 89 -23.13 1.64 2.20
C GLU A 89 -24.26 0.89 2.83
N ARG A 90 -24.07 0.33 4.01
CA ARG A 90 -25.12 -0.37 4.69
C ARG A 90 -25.85 0.59 5.60
N PRO A 91 -27.15 0.69 5.47
CA PRO A 91 -27.90 1.58 6.34
C PRO A 91 -27.74 1.15 7.77
N ALA A 92 -27.74 2.11 8.62
CA ALA A 92 -27.63 1.82 10.02
C ALA A 92 -28.66 0.85 10.49
N GLY A 93 -29.77 0.87 9.92
CA GLY A 93 -30.81 -0.03 10.36
C GLY A 93 -30.37 -1.43 10.26
N ARG A 94 -29.53 -1.76 9.42
CA ARG A 94 -29.21 -3.01 9.28
C ARG A 94 -28.43 -3.46 10.34
N LEU A 95 -27.89 -2.63 11.03
CA LEU A 95 -27.14 -3.00 12.11
C LEU A 95 -27.80 -3.77 13.08
N LYS A 96 -29.01 -3.65 13.08
CA LYS A 96 -29.67 -4.29 13.97
C LYS A 96 -29.78 -5.53 13.71
N VAL A 97 -29.62 -5.87 13.07
CA VAL A 97 -29.71 -7.04 12.84
C VAL A 97 -28.99 -7.86 13.20
N THR A 98 -28.68 -7.33 13.50
CA THR A 98 -28.33 -7.91 13.71
C THR A 98 -28.13 -8.61 14.05
N SER A 99 -28.44 -8.44 14.26
CA SER A 99 -28.44 -8.96 14.54
C SER A 99 -28.44 -9.75 14.60
N THR A 100 -28.52 -9.73 14.62
CA THR A 100 -28.58 -10.41 14.67
C THR A 100 -28.37 -11.24 14.66
N ALA A 101 -28.53 -11.23 14.83
CA ALA A 101 -28.23 -11.91 14.80
C ALA A 101 -27.94 -12.60 14.49
N GLY A 102 -27.86 -12.69 14.40
CA GLY A 102 -27.54 -13.27 13.93
C GLY A 102 -27.14 -13.46 13.23
N PHE A 103 -27.01 -12.96 12.85
CA PHE A 103 -26.61 -13.03 12.25
C PHE A 103 -26.04 -13.09 12.03
N GLY A 104 -25.96 -12.83 12.17
CA GLY A 104 -25.35 -12.65 12.06
C GLY A 104 -24.60 -12.89 12.13
N ASN A 105 -24.57 -12.92 12.32
CA ASN A 105 -23.69 -13.29 12.47
C ASN A 105 -23.19 -14.09 12.24
N VAL A 106 -23.29 -14.24 11.99
CA VAL A 106 -22.65 -14.94 11.80
C VAL A 106 -22.19 -15.15 10.65
N TRP A 107 -22.54 -15.15 9.82
CA TRP A 107 -22.16 -15.19 8.64
C TRP A 107 -21.09 -14.36 8.42
N LEU A 108 -21.14 -13.47 9.06
CA LEU A 108 -20.27 -12.55 8.90
C LEU A 108 -19.04 -13.00 9.43
N ALA A 109 -19.12 -13.72 10.41
CA ALA A 109 -17.96 -14.18 11.08
C ALA A 109 -16.89 -14.74 10.18
N PRO A 110 -17.15 -15.58 9.27
CA PRO A 110 -16.09 -16.10 8.44
C PRO A 110 -15.35 -15.06 7.67
N ARG A 111 -16.07 -14.08 7.19
CA ARG A 111 -15.42 -13.06 6.47
C ARG A 111 -14.57 -12.24 7.36
N LEU A 112 -15.02 -11.90 8.49
CA LEU A 112 -14.26 -11.14 9.42
C LEU A 112 -13.02 -11.85 9.81
N HIS A 113 -13.08 -13.15 9.97
CA HIS A 113 -11.96 -13.91 10.29
C HIS A 113 -10.89 -13.74 9.30
N ARG A 114 -11.19 -13.74 8.04
CA ARG A 114 -10.21 -13.58 7.05
C ARG A 114 -9.52 -12.27 7.14
N PHE A 115 -10.24 -11.21 7.39
CA PHE A 115 -9.64 -9.94 7.50
C PHE A 115 -8.75 -9.83 8.69
N LEU A 116 -9.19 -10.31 9.80
CA LEU A 116 -8.44 -10.15 11.01
C LEU A 116 -7.28 -11.09 11.11
N GLY A 117 -7.35 -12.17 10.42
CA GLY A 117 -6.29 -13.13 10.46
C GLY A 117 -5.11 -12.74 9.62
N LEU A 118 -5.22 -11.66 8.95
CA LEU A 118 -4.15 -11.26 8.10
C LEU A 118 -2.94 -10.75 8.78
#